data_aeecfb399dfcfff82bdd912440b47255
#
_entry.id   aeecfb399dfcfff82bdd912440b47255
#
_cell.length_a   1.000
_cell.length_b   1.000
_cell.length_c   1.000
_cell.angle_alpha   90.00
_cell.angle_beta   90.00
_cell.angle_gamma   90.00
#
_symmetry.space_group_name_H-M   'P 1'
#
loop_
_entity.id
_entity.type
_entity.pdbx_description
1 polymer ?
#
loop_
_entity_poly.entity_id
_entity_poly.type
_entity_poly.pdbx_seq_one_letter_code
_entity_poly.pdbx_strand_id
1 'polypeptide(L)'
;MKIWKIRQYLPALLLYVQRRVGSGRGFLIAVKTRDICGVDRRCGAAVHSLMMNLAEKGLARRYKKGVYIIERRAVEEVLTALKEWI
;
A
#
# COMPACT_ATOMS: atom_id res chain seq x y z
N MET A 1 12.94 13.49 -4.33
CA MET A 1 11.50 13.19 -4.40
C MET A 1 10.71 14.14 -3.53
N LYS A 2 9.58 14.58 -4.01
CA LYS A 2 8.74 15.49 -3.25
C LYS A 2 7.73 14.71 -2.44
N ILE A 3 7.83 14.81 -1.11
CA ILE A 3 6.99 14.05 -0.18
C ILE A 3 5.50 14.32 -0.39
N TRP A 4 5.13 15.56 -0.75
CA TRP A 4 3.72 15.90 -0.97
C TRP A 4 3.07 15.10 -2.08
N LYS A 5 3.82 14.65 -3.08
CA LYS A 5 3.26 13.79 -4.13
C LYS A 5 2.86 12.42 -3.60
N ILE A 6 3.64 11.89 -2.66
CA ILE A 6 3.30 10.63 -2.00
C ILE A 6 2.03 10.80 -1.17
N ARG A 7 1.93 11.90 -0.41
CA ARG A 7 0.76 12.18 0.41
C ARG A 7 -0.52 12.31 -0.41
N GLN A 8 -0.42 12.78 -1.64
CA GLN A 8 -1.57 12.93 -2.52
C GLN A 8 -2.28 11.61 -2.79
N TYR A 9 -1.52 10.52 -2.85
CA TYR A 9 -2.07 9.19 -3.15
C TYR A 9 -2.30 8.34 -1.91
N LEU A 10 -1.90 8.82 -0.75
CA LEU A 10 -2.02 8.08 0.49
C LEU A 10 -3.47 7.73 0.84
N PRO A 11 -4.45 8.65 0.73
CA PRO A 11 -5.84 8.29 1.04
C PRO A 11 -6.38 7.15 0.18
N ALA A 12 -6.01 7.11 -1.09
CA ALA A 12 -6.44 6.03 -1.99
C ALA A 12 -5.85 4.68 -1.56
N LEU A 13 -4.58 4.66 -1.16
CA LEU A 13 -3.95 3.45 -0.68
C LEU A 13 -4.57 2.98 0.63
N LEU A 14 -4.81 3.88 1.58
CA LEU A 14 -5.46 3.55 2.84
C LEU A 14 -6.84 2.94 2.62
N LEU A 15 -7.63 3.56 1.76
CA LEU A 15 -8.97 3.07 1.45
C LEU A 15 -8.92 1.69 0.80
N TYR A 16 -7.99 1.49 -0.12
CA TYR A 16 -7.82 0.20 -0.79
C TYR A 16 -7.51 -0.90 0.23
N VAL A 17 -6.54 -0.66 1.11
CA VAL A 17 -6.16 -1.63 2.14
C VAL A 17 -7.35 -1.94 3.04
N GLN A 18 -8.08 -0.93 3.50
CA GLN A 18 -9.24 -1.11 4.36
C GLN A 18 -10.32 -1.95 3.68
N ARG A 19 -10.59 -1.72 2.40
CA ARG A 19 -11.57 -2.50 1.65
C ARG A 19 -11.15 -3.95 1.50
N ARG A 20 -9.87 -4.19 1.24
CA ARG A 20 -9.36 -5.56 1.08
C ARG A 20 -9.42 -6.33 2.38
N VAL A 21 -9.19 -5.67 3.50
CA VAL A 21 -9.33 -6.29 4.82
C VAL A 21 -10.75 -6.75 5.06
N GLY A 22 -11.73 -5.90 4.72
CA GLY A 22 -13.13 -6.21 4.97
C GLY A 22 -13.74 -7.24 4.04
N SER A 23 -13.23 -7.37 2.81
CA SER A 23 -13.84 -8.23 1.79
C SER A 23 -13.12 -9.56 1.58
N GLY A 24 -11.89 -9.68 2.03
CA GLY A 24 -11.06 -10.85 1.76
C GLY A 24 -11.06 -11.87 2.87
N ARG A 25 -10.64 -13.09 2.52
CA ARG A 25 -10.38 -14.17 3.46
C ARG A 25 -8.92 -14.60 3.30
N GLY A 26 -8.38 -15.27 4.30
CA GLY A 26 -7.02 -15.77 4.26
C GLY A 26 -6.03 -14.86 4.97
N PHE A 27 -4.79 -15.29 4.96
CA PHE A 27 -3.74 -14.66 5.75
C PHE A 27 -3.03 -13.52 5.03
N LEU A 28 -3.14 -13.47 3.71
CA LEU A 28 -2.43 -12.51 2.88
C LEU A 28 -3.39 -11.59 2.14
N ILE A 29 -3.01 -10.33 2.05
CA ILE A 29 -3.73 -9.32 1.30
C ILE A 29 -2.83 -8.87 0.16
N ALA A 30 -3.31 -8.99 -1.07
CA ALA A 30 -2.60 -8.51 -2.24
C ALA A 30 -2.94 -7.05 -2.50
N VAL A 31 -1.92 -6.21 -2.61
CA VAL A 31 -2.07 -4.80 -2.98
C VAL A 31 -1.59 -4.67 -4.42
N LYS A 32 -2.52 -4.44 -5.33
CA LYS A 32 -2.22 -4.31 -6.76
C LYS A 32 -2.23 -2.83 -7.13
N THR A 33 -1.10 -2.32 -7.55
CA THR A 33 -0.96 -0.91 -7.92
C THR A 33 -1.97 -0.51 -9.00
N ARG A 34 -2.20 -1.40 -9.97
CA ARG A 34 -3.15 -1.13 -11.04
C ARG A 34 -4.57 -0.87 -10.53
N ASP A 35 -4.99 -1.57 -9.48
CA ASP A 35 -6.33 -1.40 -8.91
C ASP A 35 -6.49 -0.04 -8.22
N ILE A 36 -5.39 0.56 -7.77
CA ILE A 36 -5.41 1.86 -7.10
C ILE A 36 -5.24 2.99 -8.12
N CYS A 37 -4.31 2.81 -9.04
CA CYS A 37 -3.80 3.89 -9.89
C CYS A 37 -4.21 3.79 -11.36
N GLY A 38 -4.68 2.61 -11.80
CA GLY A 38 -4.90 2.38 -13.22
C GLY A 38 -3.58 2.50 -13.98
N VAL A 39 -3.56 3.39 -14.98
CA VAL A 39 -2.37 3.61 -15.81
C VAL A 39 -1.56 4.84 -15.40
N ASP A 40 -1.92 5.49 -14.29
CA ASP A 40 -1.23 6.68 -13.80
C ASP A 40 0.14 6.31 -13.25
N ARG A 41 1.19 6.73 -13.94
CA ARG A 41 2.57 6.43 -13.54
C ARG A 41 2.99 7.13 -12.25
N ARG A 42 2.50 8.35 -12.03
CA ARG A 42 2.82 9.10 -10.81
C ARG A 42 2.22 8.43 -9.58
N CYS A 43 0.99 8.01 -9.71
CA CYS A 43 0.33 7.23 -8.66
C CYS A 43 1.09 5.93 -8.40
N GLY A 44 1.45 5.21 -9.46
CA GLY A 44 2.21 3.96 -9.34
C GLY A 44 3.53 4.14 -8.62
N ALA A 45 4.27 5.21 -8.95
CA ALA A 45 5.53 5.51 -8.28
C ALA A 45 5.33 5.83 -6.80
N ALA A 46 4.27 6.58 -6.47
CA ALA A 46 3.96 6.92 -5.08
C ALA A 46 3.59 5.67 -4.28
N VAL A 47 2.73 4.81 -4.82
CA VAL A 47 2.35 3.57 -4.16
C VAL A 47 3.56 2.67 -3.98
N HIS A 48 4.42 2.57 -5.00
CA HIS A 48 5.64 1.78 -4.89
C HIS A 48 6.53 2.28 -3.74
N SER A 49 6.74 3.59 -3.64
CA SER A 49 7.55 4.18 -2.57
C SER A 49 6.97 3.89 -1.19
N LEU A 50 5.66 4.02 -1.03
CA LEU A 50 4.98 3.72 0.23
C LEU A 50 5.11 2.24 0.59
N MET A 51 4.89 1.36 -0.38
CA MET A 51 4.97 -0.08 -0.14
C MET A 51 6.41 -0.52 0.16
N MET A 52 7.40 0.06 -0.50
CA MET A 52 8.80 -0.25 -0.20
C MET A 52 9.20 0.24 1.19
N ASN A 53 8.66 1.37 1.63
CA ASN A 53 8.86 1.83 3.00
C ASN A 53 8.29 0.82 4.00
N LEU A 54 7.11 0.29 3.73
CA LEU A 54 6.52 -0.75 4.56
C LEU A 54 7.36 -2.03 4.55
N ALA A 55 7.92 -2.37 3.38
CA ALA A 55 8.77 -3.55 3.26
C ALA A 55 10.04 -3.42 4.11
N GLU A 56 10.62 -2.23 4.15
CA GLU A 56 11.78 -1.97 5.01
C GLU A 56 11.46 -2.16 6.48
N LYS A 57 10.23 -1.91 6.87
CA LYS A 57 9.75 -2.11 8.25
C LYS A 57 9.31 -3.55 8.52
N GLY A 58 9.39 -4.42 7.52
CA GLY A 58 8.94 -5.81 7.66
C GLY A 58 7.42 -5.99 7.60
N LEU A 59 6.68 -4.97 7.17
CA LEU A 59 5.21 -4.99 7.15
C LEU A 59 4.62 -5.37 5.81
N ALA A 60 5.44 -5.41 4.76
CA ALA A 60 4.98 -5.78 3.42
C ALA A 60 6.09 -6.49 2.67
N ARG A 61 5.72 -7.16 1.57
CA ARG A 61 6.69 -7.80 0.67
C ARG A 61 6.28 -7.53 -0.76
N ARG A 62 7.27 -7.36 -1.63
CA ARG A 62 7.00 -7.25 -3.06
C ARG A 62 6.90 -8.65 -3.65
N TYR A 63 5.75 -8.98 -4.21
CA TYR A 63 5.52 -10.26 -4.85
C TYR A 63 6.05 -10.27 -6.28
N LYS A 64 5.64 -9.26 -7.06
CA LYS A 64 6.12 -9.02 -8.42
C LYS A 64 5.87 -7.55 -8.75
N LYS A 65 6.29 -7.12 -9.94
CA LYS A 65 6.11 -5.73 -10.35
C LYS A 65 4.66 -5.29 -10.19
N GLY A 66 4.45 -4.26 -9.40
CA GLY A 66 3.13 -3.69 -9.18
C GLY A 66 2.23 -4.48 -8.22
N VAL A 67 2.73 -5.54 -7.60
CA VAL A 67 1.96 -6.33 -6.64
C VAL A 67 2.74 -6.51 -5.36
N TYR A 68 2.11 -6.19 -4.24
CA TYR A 68 2.69 -6.28 -2.90
C TYR A 68 1.81 -7.13 -2.01
N ILE A 69 2.41 -7.77 -1.01
CA ILE A 69 1.70 -8.65 -0.09
C ILE A 69 1.84 -8.10 1.32
N ILE A 70 0.72 -8.02 2.02
CA ILE A 70 0.63 -7.64 3.42
C ILE A 70 -0.01 -8.80 4.17
N GLU A 71 0.56 -9.19 5.31
CA GLU A 71 -0.09 -10.17 6.17
C GLU A 71 -1.30 -9.52 6.84
N ARG A 72 -2.44 -10.22 6.83
CA ARG A 72 -3.68 -9.70 7.41
C ARG A 72 -3.50 -9.33 8.88
N ARG A 73 -2.73 -10.11 9.63
CA ARG A 73 -2.47 -9.84 11.05
C ARG A 73 -1.66 -8.56 11.28
N ALA A 74 -0.95 -8.09 10.27
CA ALA A 74 -0.11 -6.89 10.38
C ALA A 74 -0.83 -5.64 9.87
N VAL A 75 -2.09 -5.73 9.46
CA VAL A 75 -2.80 -4.61 8.84
C VAL A 75 -2.86 -3.38 9.73
N GLU A 76 -3.11 -3.55 11.03
CA GLU A 76 -3.18 -2.39 11.92
C GLU A 76 -1.85 -1.64 11.97
N GLU A 77 -0.74 -2.37 12.00
CA GLU A 77 0.58 -1.76 11.96
C GLU A 77 0.85 -1.06 10.63
N VAL A 78 0.39 -1.67 9.53
CA VAL A 78 0.48 -1.08 8.21
C VAL A 78 -0.29 0.24 8.14
N LEU A 79 -1.52 0.25 8.62
CA LEU A 79 -2.34 1.45 8.62
C LEU A 79 -1.72 2.54 9.48
N THR A 80 -1.19 2.18 10.65
CA THR A 80 -0.50 3.13 11.53
C THR A 80 0.72 3.73 10.83
N ALA A 81 1.53 2.88 10.19
CA ALA A 81 2.72 3.34 9.48
C ALA A 81 2.37 4.27 8.32
N LEU A 82 1.30 3.96 7.58
CA LEU A 82 0.85 4.81 6.49
C LEU A 82 0.34 6.16 7.00
N LYS A 83 -0.36 6.16 8.13
CA LYS A 83 -0.88 7.41 8.71
C LYS A 83 0.22 8.35 9.17
N GLU A 84 1.41 7.85 9.44
CA GLU A 84 2.54 8.69 9.79
C GLU A 84 2.96 9.64 8.65
N TRP A 85 2.55 9.35 7.43
CA TRP A 85 2.82 10.21 6.27
C TRP A 85 1.86 11.40 6.17
N ILE A 86 0.82 11.41 6.95
CA ILE A 86 -0.15 12.53 6.99
C ILE A 86 0.34 13.66 7.93
#